data_3e2b63a6dc5280be6473a8a3113f3c95
#
_entry.id   3e2b63a6dc5280be6473a8a3113f3c95
#
_cell.length_a   1.000
_cell.length_b   1.000
_cell.length_c   1.000
_cell.angle_alpha   90.00
_cell.angle_beta   90.00
_cell.angle_gamma   90.00
#
_symmetry.space_group_name_H-M   'P 1'
#
loop_
_entity.id
_entity.type
_entity.pdbx_description
1 polymer ?
#
loop_
_entity_poly.entity_id
_entity_poly.type
_entity_poly.pdbx_seq_one_letter_code
_entity_poly.pdbx_strand_id
1 'polypeptide(L)'
;MSEHTETSYLIIGAGVFGASTALHLIRAEPRAKVTLVDRNAFDAPIRVAASWDWNKVVRADYADIDYMRLALEAKELWASDPLFKPYYHESGVYWVSATNFSQVVQDNYKKLGVDSGLFSLPVEEARAKYDGIFEHGDYTDVKEVFINKNSGWGEAKEALRETIEEAVKLGVNYVQAEVVKLEFDGDGATTGVTTSEGKTIRASRVVLSTGAYTAKLLADSAPDRPELHAGERFVAAAVTEGFTPVSGETAAELYDGPVGISTVPPERGASNGSVPHSGDKTLKFWGQIIFKNTEPHPTGGGISQPPSGPDYAQLDVPASLKEDVDFAGKIIYGKLSDDFRVENYRICWEAVSPSEDFIISPHAGSKNLYIATIGSFHGWKFLPVLGKYVVQLLHGSLDDYLAKKWAWDKPLSPPTHRTWPRKELRDLK
;
A
#
# COMPACT_ATOMS: atom_id res chain seq x y z
N MET A 1 -9.94 45.28 -6.38
CA MET A 1 -10.14 43.96 -7.02
C MET A 1 -9.14 43.04 -6.36
N SER A 2 -9.58 42.11 -5.50
CA SER A 2 -8.71 41.08 -4.94
C SER A 2 -8.24 40.21 -6.09
N GLU A 3 -6.93 40.17 -6.38
CA GLU A 3 -6.36 39.12 -7.22
C GLU A 3 -6.79 37.79 -6.61
N HIS A 4 -7.72 37.11 -7.25
CA HIS A 4 -7.94 35.70 -7.00
C HIS A 4 -6.66 34.98 -7.42
N THR A 5 -5.72 34.83 -6.49
CA THR A 5 -4.57 33.96 -6.70
C THR A 5 -5.12 32.56 -6.97
N GLU A 6 -4.95 32.08 -8.20
CA GLU A 6 -5.36 30.77 -8.64
C GLU A 6 -4.75 29.70 -7.71
N THR A 7 -5.59 28.85 -7.10
CA THR A 7 -5.10 27.82 -6.19
C THR A 7 -4.18 26.85 -6.94
N SER A 8 -2.99 26.64 -6.39
CA SER A 8 -2.03 25.69 -6.93
C SER A 8 -1.77 24.56 -5.93
N TYR A 9 -1.63 23.36 -6.44
CA TYR A 9 -1.43 22.15 -5.66
C TYR A 9 -0.09 21.51 -6.00
N LEU A 10 0.65 21.15 -4.97
CA LEU A 10 1.90 20.39 -5.07
C LEU A 10 1.72 19.06 -4.33
N ILE A 11 1.71 17.96 -5.06
CA ILE A 11 1.61 16.61 -4.54
C ILE A 11 3.00 16.00 -4.56
N ILE A 12 3.51 15.54 -3.41
CA ILE A 12 4.86 14.98 -3.26
C ILE A 12 4.77 13.48 -3.09
N GLY A 13 5.36 12.75 -4.04
CA GLY A 13 5.31 11.28 -4.13
C GLY A 13 4.21 10.81 -5.09
N ALA A 14 4.62 10.14 -6.16
CA ALA A 14 3.73 9.56 -7.17
C ALA A 14 3.50 8.06 -6.94
N GLY A 15 3.35 7.66 -5.67
CA GLY A 15 2.80 6.37 -5.26
C GLY A 15 1.28 6.34 -5.33
N VAL A 16 0.67 5.30 -4.76
CA VAL A 16 -0.78 5.08 -4.84
C VAL A 16 -1.62 6.28 -4.39
N PHE A 17 -1.26 6.94 -3.30
CA PHE A 17 -1.97 8.12 -2.81
C PHE A 17 -1.79 9.33 -3.73
N GLY A 18 -0.54 9.64 -4.10
CA GLY A 18 -0.27 10.83 -4.90
C GLY A 18 -0.78 10.73 -6.34
N ALA A 19 -0.60 9.57 -6.99
CA ALA A 19 -1.13 9.34 -8.35
C ALA A 19 -2.65 9.43 -8.38
N SER A 20 -3.33 8.75 -7.45
CA SER A 20 -4.79 8.83 -7.32
C SER A 20 -5.25 10.26 -7.04
N THR A 21 -4.56 10.98 -6.13
CA THR A 21 -4.88 12.38 -5.81
C THR A 21 -4.73 13.29 -7.04
N ALA A 22 -3.63 13.17 -7.77
CA ALA A 22 -3.37 13.99 -8.95
C ALA A 22 -4.46 13.77 -10.03
N LEU A 23 -4.83 12.52 -10.29
CA LEU A 23 -5.87 12.18 -11.26
C LEU A 23 -7.24 12.73 -10.85
N HIS A 24 -7.67 12.48 -9.61
CA HIS A 24 -8.96 12.94 -9.14
C HIS A 24 -9.04 14.47 -9.05
N LEU A 25 -7.95 15.12 -8.65
CA LEU A 25 -7.90 16.57 -8.53
C LEU A 25 -8.01 17.25 -9.90
N ILE A 26 -7.25 16.81 -10.90
CA ILE A 26 -7.33 17.42 -12.23
C ILE A 26 -8.68 17.12 -12.93
N ARG A 27 -9.30 15.98 -12.64
CA ARG A 27 -10.66 15.67 -13.11
C ARG A 27 -11.72 16.58 -12.46
N ALA A 28 -11.56 16.88 -11.16
CA ALA A 28 -12.48 17.76 -10.41
C ALA A 28 -12.26 19.25 -10.74
N GLU A 29 -11.02 19.65 -10.94
CA GLU A 29 -10.60 21.03 -11.22
C GLU A 29 -9.73 21.12 -12.48
N PRO A 30 -10.29 21.02 -13.70
CA PRO A 30 -9.50 20.95 -14.95
C PRO A 30 -8.63 22.19 -15.26
N ARG A 31 -8.83 23.28 -14.52
CA ARG A 31 -8.04 24.53 -14.67
C ARG A 31 -7.03 24.72 -13.52
N ALA A 32 -7.03 23.86 -12.53
CA ALA A 32 -6.10 23.97 -11.39
C ALA A 32 -4.65 23.73 -11.84
N LYS A 33 -3.73 24.44 -11.20
CA LYS A 33 -2.29 24.17 -11.35
C LYS A 33 -1.91 23.01 -10.43
N VAL A 34 -1.87 21.80 -10.96
CA VAL A 34 -1.47 20.59 -10.22
C VAL A 34 -0.08 20.16 -10.65
N THR A 35 0.84 20.09 -9.68
CA THR A 35 2.19 19.55 -9.87
C THR A 35 2.34 18.28 -9.05
N LEU A 36 2.72 17.18 -9.69
CA LEU A 36 3.05 15.90 -9.06
C LEU A 36 4.56 15.71 -9.13
N VAL A 37 5.22 15.62 -7.97
CA VAL A 37 6.68 15.49 -7.88
C VAL A 37 7.04 14.11 -7.35
N ASP A 38 7.95 13.44 -8.02
CA ASP A 38 8.55 12.18 -7.54
C ASP A 38 10.03 12.13 -7.94
N ARG A 39 10.84 11.41 -7.16
CA ARG A 39 12.27 11.24 -7.44
C ARG A 39 12.54 10.44 -8.72
N ASN A 40 11.65 9.53 -9.08
CA ASN A 40 11.74 8.72 -10.27
C ASN A 40 10.84 9.28 -11.39
N ALA A 41 11.22 9.09 -12.64
CA ALA A 41 10.30 9.24 -13.76
C ALA A 41 9.13 8.25 -13.60
N PHE A 42 7.94 8.63 -14.03
CA PHE A 42 6.76 7.76 -13.86
C PHE A 42 6.82 6.49 -14.74
N ASP A 43 7.56 6.55 -15.83
CA ASP A 43 7.81 5.44 -16.76
C ASP A 43 9.14 4.71 -16.49
N ALA A 44 9.85 5.07 -15.42
CA ALA A 44 11.09 4.40 -15.05
C ALA A 44 10.84 2.89 -14.84
N PRO A 45 11.74 2.02 -15.36
CA PRO A 45 11.56 0.56 -15.26
C PRO A 45 11.62 0.07 -13.80
N ILE A 46 12.33 0.79 -12.94
CA ILE A 46 12.47 0.51 -11.50
C ILE A 46 12.15 1.78 -10.73
N ARG A 47 11.26 1.67 -9.76
CA ARG A 47 10.93 2.72 -8.79
C ARG A 47 10.90 2.13 -7.38
N VAL A 48 11.28 2.93 -6.40
CA VAL A 48 11.38 2.46 -5.00
C VAL A 48 10.08 2.56 -4.21
N ALA A 49 8.99 3.00 -4.81
CA ALA A 49 7.69 3.08 -4.15
C ALA A 49 7.12 1.68 -3.85
N ALA A 50 6.45 1.51 -2.70
CA ALA A 50 5.73 0.28 -2.36
C ALA A 50 4.65 -0.09 -3.38
N SER A 51 4.05 0.91 -4.00
CA SER A 51 3.04 0.76 -5.06
C SER A 51 3.61 0.42 -6.43
N TRP A 52 4.95 0.49 -6.62
CA TRP A 52 5.63 0.06 -7.83
C TRP A 52 6.06 -1.39 -7.66
N ASP A 53 5.15 -2.27 -7.95
CA ASP A 53 5.28 -3.71 -7.78
C ASP A 53 4.68 -4.42 -8.98
N TRP A 54 4.99 -5.69 -9.14
CA TRP A 54 4.44 -6.47 -10.22
C TRP A 54 2.92 -6.63 -10.09
N ASN A 55 2.47 -7.08 -8.90
CA ASN A 55 1.04 -7.23 -8.62
C ASN A 55 0.69 -6.94 -7.16
N LYS A 56 -0.58 -6.70 -6.89
CA LYS A 56 -1.13 -6.52 -5.54
C LYS A 56 -2.53 -7.12 -5.44
N VAL A 57 -2.85 -7.65 -4.27
CA VAL A 57 -4.18 -8.24 -4.00
C VAL A 57 -5.27 -7.16 -4.02
N VAL A 58 -6.36 -7.45 -4.73
CA VAL A 58 -7.59 -6.64 -4.76
C VAL A 58 -8.73 -7.44 -4.15
N ARG A 59 -9.16 -7.05 -2.98
CA ARG A 59 -10.23 -7.71 -2.21
C ARG A 59 -10.99 -6.72 -1.36
N ALA A 60 -12.23 -7.03 -1.00
CA ALA A 60 -13.05 -6.25 -0.07
C ALA A 60 -13.30 -6.96 1.27
N ASP A 61 -12.56 -8.03 1.55
CA ASP A 61 -12.68 -8.85 2.76
C ASP A 61 -11.98 -8.16 3.94
N TYR A 62 -12.74 -7.35 4.69
CA TYR A 62 -12.25 -6.59 5.84
C TYR A 62 -13.08 -6.85 7.10
N ALA A 63 -12.40 -6.95 8.24
CA ALA A 63 -13.04 -6.93 9.55
C ALA A 63 -13.56 -5.52 9.90
N ASP A 64 -12.89 -4.47 9.43
CA ASP A 64 -13.36 -3.09 9.51
C ASP A 64 -14.37 -2.81 8.39
N ILE A 65 -15.61 -2.50 8.75
CA ILE A 65 -16.70 -2.31 7.79
C ILE A 65 -16.53 -1.07 6.91
N ASP A 66 -15.78 -0.05 7.37
CA ASP A 66 -15.54 1.16 6.60
C ASP A 66 -14.53 0.87 5.48
N TYR A 67 -13.46 0.14 5.79
CA TYR A 67 -12.54 -0.34 4.76
C TYR A 67 -13.19 -1.34 3.82
N MET A 68 -14.17 -2.14 4.29
CA MET A 68 -14.96 -2.98 3.38
C MET A 68 -15.77 -2.12 2.38
N ARG A 69 -16.44 -1.05 2.84
CA ARG A 69 -17.17 -0.12 1.95
C ARG A 69 -16.26 0.52 0.92
N LEU A 70 -15.11 1.06 1.37
CA LEU A 70 -14.11 1.63 0.47
C LEU A 70 -13.61 0.62 -0.56
N ALA A 71 -13.35 -0.61 -0.12
CA ALA A 71 -12.83 -1.65 -0.99
C ALA A 71 -13.87 -2.14 -1.99
N LEU A 72 -15.15 -2.17 -1.63
CA LEU A 72 -16.25 -2.45 -2.57
C LEU A 72 -16.35 -1.36 -3.64
N GLU A 73 -16.28 -0.09 -3.24
CA GLU A 73 -16.23 1.04 -4.18
C GLU A 73 -15.02 0.94 -5.12
N ALA A 74 -13.84 0.64 -4.58
CA ALA A 74 -12.63 0.48 -5.39
C ALA A 74 -12.76 -0.71 -6.36
N LYS A 75 -13.30 -1.85 -5.90
CA LYS A 75 -13.50 -3.04 -6.73
C LYS A 75 -14.46 -2.81 -7.89
N GLU A 76 -15.52 -2.03 -7.68
CA GLU A 76 -16.44 -1.65 -8.77
C GLU A 76 -15.67 -0.93 -9.89
N LEU A 77 -14.77 0.00 -9.54
CA LEU A 77 -13.94 0.70 -10.52
C LEU A 77 -12.85 -0.21 -11.12
N TRP A 78 -12.25 -1.10 -10.33
CA TRP A 78 -11.34 -2.11 -10.88
C TRP A 78 -12.01 -2.98 -11.95
N ALA A 79 -13.28 -3.32 -11.78
CA ALA A 79 -14.01 -4.19 -12.71
C ALA A 79 -14.62 -3.43 -13.90
N SER A 80 -14.91 -2.13 -13.79
CA SER A 80 -15.73 -1.40 -14.77
C SER A 80 -15.05 -0.20 -15.42
N ASP A 81 -14.16 0.52 -14.72
CA ASP A 81 -13.51 1.71 -15.27
C ASP A 81 -12.49 1.33 -16.36
N PRO A 82 -12.58 1.91 -17.58
CA PRO A 82 -11.66 1.63 -18.68
C PRO A 82 -10.18 1.81 -18.34
N LEU A 83 -9.84 2.66 -17.37
CA LEU A 83 -8.47 2.89 -16.93
C LEU A 83 -7.92 1.74 -16.10
N PHE A 84 -8.74 1.10 -15.27
CA PHE A 84 -8.30 0.09 -14.30
C PHE A 84 -8.62 -1.35 -14.72
N LYS A 85 -9.75 -1.55 -15.42
CA LYS A 85 -10.23 -2.87 -15.85
C LYS A 85 -9.19 -3.71 -16.60
N PRO A 86 -8.36 -3.17 -17.51
CA PRO A 86 -7.34 -3.95 -18.21
C PRO A 86 -6.29 -4.59 -17.30
N TYR A 87 -6.13 -4.07 -16.09
CA TYR A 87 -5.10 -4.46 -15.11
C TYR A 87 -5.67 -5.27 -13.95
N TYR A 88 -6.96 -5.62 -13.97
CA TYR A 88 -7.61 -6.37 -12.90
C TYR A 88 -7.92 -7.80 -13.30
N HIS A 89 -7.51 -8.75 -12.48
CA HIS A 89 -7.72 -10.18 -12.62
C HIS A 89 -8.62 -10.67 -11.48
N GLU A 90 -9.89 -10.95 -11.76
CA GLU A 90 -10.84 -11.50 -10.78
C GLU A 90 -10.68 -13.02 -10.68
N SER A 91 -9.53 -13.47 -10.18
CA SER A 91 -9.18 -14.89 -10.06
C SER A 91 -9.65 -15.53 -8.76
N GLY A 92 -10.16 -14.74 -7.82
CA GLY A 92 -10.54 -15.19 -6.50
C GLY A 92 -9.42 -15.09 -5.46
N VAL A 93 -9.81 -15.32 -4.21
CA VAL A 93 -8.91 -15.45 -3.05
C VAL A 93 -9.24 -16.75 -2.33
N TYR A 94 -8.21 -17.54 -2.02
CA TYR A 94 -8.24 -18.73 -1.17
C TYR A 94 -7.51 -18.40 0.12
N TRP A 95 -8.25 -18.32 1.25
CA TRP A 95 -7.69 -17.80 2.49
C TRP A 95 -7.77 -18.84 3.63
N VAL A 96 -6.59 -19.22 4.11
CA VAL A 96 -6.40 -20.16 5.21
C VAL A 96 -6.19 -19.38 6.51
N SER A 97 -7.10 -19.52 7.47
CA SER A 97 -7.01 -18.83 8.75
C SER A 97 -7.59 -19.67 9.88
N ALA A 98 -6.86 -19.77 10.97
CA ALA A 98 -7.32 -20.42 12.21
C ALA A 98 -8.17 -19.48 13.10
N THR A 99 -8.47 -18.25 12.64
CA THR A 99 -9.26 -17.25 13.39
C THR A 99 -10.71 -17.20 12.90
N ASN A 100 -11.55 -16.43 13.59
CA ASN A 100 -12.94 -16.18 13.18
C ASN A 100 -13.07 -15.10 12.09
N PHE A 101 -11.99 -14.76 11.39
CA PHE A 101 -11.97 -13.69 10.38
C PHE A 101 -13.04 -13.87 9.30
N SER A 102 -13.21 -15.11 8.80
CA SER A 102 -14.23 -15.44 7.80
C SER A 102 -15.64 -15.05 8.26
N GLN A 103 -16.00 -15.38 9.51
CA GLN A 103 -17.32 -15.06 10.05
C GLN A 103 -17.53 -13.54 10.16
N VAL A 104 -16.53 -12.81 10.66
CA VAL A 104 -16.61 -11.35 10.78
C VAL A 104 -16.81 -10.69 9.41
N VAL A 105 -16.09 -11.16 8.40
CA VAL A 105 -16.21 -10.66 7.01
C VAL A 105 -17.59 -10.96 6.44
N GLN A 106 -18.10 -12.19 6.60
CA GLN A 106 -19.45 -12.55 6.15
C GLN A 106 -20.53 -11.68 6.79
N ASP A 107 -20.41 -11.44 8.11
CA ASP A 107 -21.37 -10.62 8.84
C ASP A 107 -21.33 -9.15 8.37
N ASN A 108 -20.15 -8.63 8.02
CA ASN A 108 -20.03 -7.29 7.45
C ASN A 108 -20.68 -7.20 6.05
N TYR A 109 -20.47 -8.18 5.17
CA TYR A 109 -21.17 -8.23 3.87
C TYR A 109 -22.69 -8.26 4.05
N LYS A 110 -23.21 -9.09 4.97
CA LYS A 110 -24.64 -9.12 5.30
C LYS A 110 -25.16 -7.77 5.79
N LYS A 111 -24.44 -7.10 6.69
CA LYS A 111 -24.78 -5.74 7.17
C LYS A 111 -24.84 -4.72 6.05
N LEU A 112 -23.98 -4.86 5.03
CA LEU A 112 -23.95 -3.99 3.86
C LEU A 112 -24.99 -4.37 2.79
N GLY A 113 -25.65 -5.53 2.92
CA GLY A 113 -26.60 -6.02 1.91
C GLY A 113 -25.96 -6.40 0.57
N VAL A 114 -24.67 -6.79 0.60
CA VAL A 114 -23.89 -7.09 -0.60
C VAL A 114 -23.72 -8.59 -0.76
N ASP A 115 -24.00 -9.11 -1.96
CA ASP A 115 -23.61 -10.47 -2.34
C ASP A 115 -22.10 -10.50 -2.62
N SER A 116 -21.37 -11.14 -1.72
CA SER A 116 -19.91 -11.13 -1.75
C SER A 116 -19.29 -12.18 -2.67
N GLY A 117 -20.03 -13.21 -3.09
CA GLY A 117 -19.45 -14.41 -3.68
C GLY A 117 -18.56 -15.23 -2.71
N LEU A 118 -18.57 -14.87 -1.42
CA LEU A 118 -17.76 -15.49 -0.37
C LEU A 118 -18.50 -16.70 0.23
N PHE A 119 -17.77 -17.79 0.41
CA PHE A 119 -18.22 -18.99 1.09
C PHE A 119 -17.09 -19.65 1.86
N SER A 120 -17.41 -20.45 2.87
CA SER A 120 -16.45 -21.26 3.61
C SER A 120 -16.66 -22.75 3.30
N LEU A 121 -15.58 -23.50 3.26
CA LEU A 121 -15.58 -24.96 3.11
C LEU A 121 -14.77 -25.61 4.22
N PRO A 122 -15.18 -26.79 4.70
CA PRO A 122 -14.29 -27.65 5.49
C PRO A 122 -12.96 -27.87 4.78
N VAL A 123 -11.87 -27.99 5.53
CA VAL A 123 -10.52 -28.13 4.97
C VAL A 123 -10.43 -29.23 3.92
N GLU A 124 -11.03 -30.41 4.18
CA GLU A 124 -10.97 -31.56 3.27
C GLU A 124 -11.63 -31.27 1.90
N GLU A 125 -12.71 -30.48 1.90
CA GLU A 125 -13.37 -30.07 0.66
C GLU A 125 -12.59 -28.94 -0.04
N ALA A 126 -12.01 -28.04 0.74
CA ALA A 126 -11.23 -26.92 0.22
C ALA A 126 -9.96 -27.38 -0.48
N ARG A 127 -9.27 -28.40 0.05
CA ARG A 127 -8.05 -28.99 -0.54
C ARG A 127 -8.25 -29.46 -1.99
N ALA A 128 -9.43 -30.00 -2.30
CA ALA A 128 -9.76 -30.50 -3.63
C ALA A 128 -10.17 -29.41 -4.64
N LYS A 129 -10.27 -28.15 -4.20
CA LYS A 129 -10.58 -27.04 -5.12
C LYS A 129 -9.38 -26.68 -5.98
N TYR A 130 -9.68 -26.04 -7.10
CA TYR A 130 -8.67 -25.54 -8.04
C TYR A 130 -7.67 -26.63 -8.47
N ASP A 131 -8.22 -27.80 -8.83
CA ASP A 131 -7.45 -28.98 -9.25
C ASP A 131 -6.40 -29.46 -8.24
N GLY A 132 -6.62 -29.14 -6.94
CA GLY A 132 -5.77 -29.59 -5.83
C GLY A 132 -4.48 -28.80 -5.65
N ILE A 133 -4.30 -27.65 -6.29
CA ILE A 133 -3.07 -26.84 -6.14
C ILE A 133 -2.74 -26.47 -4.69
N PHE A 134 -3.75 -26.45 -3.80
CA PHE A 134 -3.60 -26.19 -2.36
C PHE A 134 -3.67 -27.45 -1.49
N GLU A 135 -3.74 -28.67 -2.09
CA GLU A 135 -3.97 -29.93 -1.37
C GLU A 135 -3.00 -30.15 -0.21
N HIS A 136 -1.73 -29.81 -0.44
CA HIS A 136 -0.63 -30.06 0.51
C HIS A 136 -0.22 -28.82 1.33
N GLY A 137 -0.98 -27.71 1.27
CA GLY A 137 -0.75 -26.54 2.07
C GLY A 137 -0.87 -26.80 3.58
N ASP A 138 -0.42 -25.84 4.38
CA ASP A 138 -0.50 -25.93 5.85
C ASP A 138 -1.87 -25.45 6.35
N TYR A 139 -2.62 -26.38 6.99
CA TYR A 139 -3.94 -26.13 7.57
C TYR A 139 -3.95 -26.37 9.09
N THR A 140 -2.80 -26.25 9.75
CA THR A 140 -2.70 -26.47 11.20
C THR A 140 -3.71 -25.59 11.94
N ASP A 141 -4.54 -26.21 12.79
CA ASP A 141 -5.61 -25.58 13.57
C ASP A 141 -6.72 -24.89 12.76
N VAL A 142 -6.77 -25.11 11.44
CA VAL A 142 -7.81 -24.56 10.56
C VAL A 142 -8.95 -25.54 10.42
N LYS A 143 -10.18 -25.09 10.61
CA LYS A 143 -11.40 -25.87 10.42
C LYS A 143 -12.05 -25.68 9.06
N GLU A 144 -12.03 -24.44 8.60
CA GLU A 144 -12.65 -24.01 7.35
C GLU A 144 -11.74 -23.05 6.61
N VAL A 145 -11.71 -23.16 5.29
CA VAL A 145 -11.06 -22.22 4.38
C VAL A 145 -12.10 -21.29 3.81
N PHE A 146 -11.84 -20.00 3.79
CA PHE A 146 -12.74 -19.12 3.12
C PHE A 146 -12.27 -18.78 1.70
N ILE A 147 -13.23 -18.76 0.78
CA ILE A 147 -13.00 -18.53 -0.64
C ILE A 147 -13.91 -17.38 -1.07
N ASN A 148 -13.32 -16.34 -1.66
CA ASN A 148 -14.08 -15.24 -2.26
C ASN A 148 -13.79 -15.20 -3.75
N LYS A 149 -14.78 -15.57 -4.57
CA LYS A 149 -14.66 -15.59 -6.03
C LYS A 149 -14.60 -14.21 -6.67
N ASN A 150 -15.16 -13.20 -5.97
CA ASN A 150 -15.22 -11.82 -6.46
C ASN A 150 -13.99 -11.00 -6.03
N SER A 151 -12.94 -11.63 -5.57
CA SER A 151 -11.65 -11.01 -5.25
C SER A 151 -10.60 -11.42 -6.29
N GLY A 152 -9.39 -10.89 -6.18
CA GLY A 152 -8.31 -11.24 -7.09
C GLY A 152 -7.10 -10.34 -6.89
N TRP A 153 -6.49 -9.91 -7.99
CA TRP A 153 -5.28 -9.08 -7.95
C TRP A 153 -5.21 -8.10 -9.13
N GLY A 154 -4.35 -7.11 -9.02
CA GLY A 154 -4.12 -6.15 -10.09
C GLY A 154 -2.64 -6.02 -10.44
N GLU A 155 -2.35 -5.71 -11.70
CA GLU A 155 -1.02 -5.39 -12.23
C GLU A 155 -0.60 -4.01 -11.68
N ALA A 156 0.27 -4.04 -10.66
CA ALA A 156 0.42 -2.88 -9.79
C ALA A 156 1.15 -1.70 -10.44
N LYS A 157 2.29 -1.96 -11.07
CA LYS A 157 3.10 -0.90 -11.71
C LYS A 157 2.42 -0.36 -12.96
N GLU A 158 1.75 -1.23 -13.73
CA GLU A 158 1.04 -0.87 -14.94
C GLU A 158 -0.14 0.04 -14.63
N ALA A 159 -1.02 -0.36 -13.70
CA ALA A 159 -2.15 0.46 -13.28
C ALA A 159 -1.72 1.79 -12.67
N LEU A 160 -0.63 1.81 -11.88
CA LEU A 160 -0.09 3.04 -11.32
C LEU A 160 0.46 3.97 -12.41
N ARG A 161 1.22 3.43 -13.37
CA ARG A 161 1.76 4.19 -14.49
C ARG A 161 0.64 4.82 -15.31
N GLU A 162 -0.35 4.04 -15.73
CA GLU A 162 -1.49 4.53 -16.49
C GLU A 162 -2.28 5.62 -15.73
N THR A 163 -2.41 5.48 -14.40
CA THR A 163 -3.04 6.50 -13.57
C THR A 163 -2.28 7.83 -13.65
N ILE A 164 -0.94 7.79 -13.61
CA ILE A 164 -0.10 8.99 -13.72
C ILE A 164 -0.15 9.55 -15.14
N GLU A 165 -0.04 8.69 -16.16
CA GLU A 165 -0.11 9.10 -17.57
C GLU A 165 -1.44 9.79 -17.88
N GLU A 166 -2.55 9.25 -17.40
CA GLU A 166 -3.87 9.85 -17.59
C GLU A 166 -3.95 11.23 -16.88
N ALA A 167 -3.42 11.34 -15.66
CA ALA A 167 -3.35 12.62 -14.97
C ALA A 167 -2.52 13.66 -15.74
N VAL A 168 -1.37 13.27 -16.31
CA VAL A 168 -0.52 14.12 -17.14
C VAL A 168 -1.23 14.53 -18.43
N LYS A 169 -1.92 13.60 -19.11
CA LYS A 169 -2.72 13.90 -20.32
C LYS A 169 -3.81 14.94 -20.04
N LEU A 170 -4.37 14.92 -18.82
CA LEU A 170 -5.38 15.87 -18.37
C LEU A 170 -4.80 17.21 -17.91
N GLY A 171 -3.47 17.38 -17.82
CA GLY A 171 -2.82 18.65 -17.53
C GLY A 171 -2.02 18.71 -16.22
N VAL A 172 -1.84 17.60 -15.50
CA VAL A 172 -0.94 17.55 -14.36
C VAL A 172 0.51 17.71 -14.82
N ASN A 173 1.23 18.64 -14.21
CA ASN A 173 2.66 18.81 -14.42
C ASN A 173 3.46 17.80 -13.61
N TYR A 174 4.01 16.77 -14.26
CA TYR A 174 4.90 15.82 -13.59
C TYR A 174 6.32 16.36 -13.54
N VAL A 175 6.91 16.38 -12.35
CA VAL A 175 8.29 16.83 -12.12
C VAL A 175 9.10 15.69 -11.52
N GLN A 176 10.10 15.22 -12.24
CA GLN A 176 11.08 14.29 -11.69
C GLN A 176 12.08 15.07 -10.84
N ALA A 177 11.95 14.96 -9.51
CA ALA A 177 12.87 15.56 -8.56
C ALA A 177 12.75 14.90 -7.18
N GLU A 178 13.86 14.78 -6.48
CA GLU A 178 13.88 14.34 -5.10
C GLU A 178 13.63 15.52 -4.17
N VAL A 179 12.50 15.49 -3.44
CA VAL A 179 12.18 16.49 -2.43
C VAL A 179 12.92 16.15 -1.14
N VAL A 180 13.69 17.09 -0.64
CA VAL A 180 14.50 16.93 0.58
C VAL A 180 14.02 17.79 1.74
N LYS A 181 13.20 18.83 1.48
CA LYS A 181 12.75 19.75 2.53
C LYS A 181 11.44 20.43 2.16
N LEU A 182 10.57 20.63 3.15
CA LEU A 182 9.42 21.53 3.08
C LEU A 182 9.88 22.98 3.34
N GLU A 183 9.27 23.93 2.65
CA GLU A 183 9.49 25.37 2.85
C GLU A 183 8.34 25.99 3.63
N PHE A 184 8.67 26.84 4.58
CA PHE A 184 7.70 27.54 5.45
C PHE A 184 7.87 29.06 5.33
N ASP A 185 6.79 29.80 5.51
CA ASP A 185 6.85 31.26 5.68
C ASP A 185 7.12 31.66 7.14
N GLY A 186 7.13 32.98 7.39
CA GLY A 186 7.39 33.53 8.73
C GLY A 186 6.32 33.16 9.77
N ASP A 187 5.12 32.77 9.36
CA ASP A 187 4.01 32.33 10.21
C ASP A 187 4.00 30.80 10.37
N GLY A 188 4.94 30.10 9.75
CA GLY A 188 5.08 28.64 9.81
C GLY A 188 4.12 27.87 8.89
N ALA A 189 3.45 28.54 7.95
CA ALA A 189 2.65 27.90 6.93
C ALA A 189 3.54 27.31 5.82
N THR A 190 3.18 26.16 5.30
CA THR A 190 3.91 25.53 4.19
C THR A 190 3.67 26.28 2.89
N THR A 191 4.75 26.61 2.16
CA THR A 191 4.73 27.39 0.91
C THR A 191 5.25 26.63 -0.29
N GLY A 192 5.82 25.45 -0.09
CA GLY A 192 6.41 24.63 -1.15
C GLY A 192 7.46 23.67 -0.62
N VAL A 193 8.39 23.30 -1.49
CA VAL A 193 9.47 22.36 -1.20
C VAL A 193 10.78 22.80 -1.83
N THR A 194 11.88 22.28 -1.29
CA THR A 194 13.22 22.33 -1.93
C THR A 194 13.62 20.91 -2.35
N THR A 195 14.15 20.80 -3.57
CA THR A 195 14.66 19.54 -4.12
C THR A 195 16.15 19.35 -3.79
N SER A 196 16.65 18.12 -3.96
CA SER A 196 18.09 17.81 -3.80
C SER A 196 19.02 18.62 -4.70
N GLU A 197 18.51 19.17 -5.82
CA GLU A 197 19.24 20.09 -6.71
C GLU A 197 19.18 21.55 -6.23
N GLY A 198 18.56 21.83 -5.09
CA GLY A 198 18.41 23.19 -4.56
C GLY A 198 17.32 24.03 -5.24
N LYS A 199 16.48 23.43 -6.10
CA LYS A 199 15.36 24.14 -6.72
C LYS A 199 14.18 24.19 -5.76
N THR A 200 13.49 25.35 -5.73
CA THR A 200 12.25 25.52 -4.96
C THR A 200 11.04 25.39 -5.87
N ILE A 201 10.06 24.56 -5.45
CA ILE A 201 8.74 24.44 -6.09
C ILE A 201 7.71 24.97 -5.11
N ARG A 202 6.98 26.03 -5.50
CA ARG A 202 5.98 26.70 -4.64
C ARG A 202 4.56 26.32 -5.03
N ALA A 203 3.71 26.22 -4.02
CA ALA A 203 2.27 26.04 -4.21
C ALA A 203 1.48 26.59 -3.01
N SER A 204 0.20 26.90 -3.21
CA SER A 204 -0.69 27.34 -2.15
C SER A 204 -1.19 26.20 -1.26
N ARG A 205 -1.12 24.95 -1.74
CA ARG A 205 -1.44 23.73 -0.98
C ARG A 205 -0.44 22.63 -1.32
N VAL A 206 0.10 22.00 -0.27
CA VAL A 206 1.10 20.93 -0.38
C VAL A 206 0.53 19.65 0.23
N VAL A 207 0.54 18.56 -0.54
CA VAL A 207 0.06 17.24 -0.13
C VAL A 207 1.23 16.28 -0.05
N LEU A 208 1.51 15.73 1.13
CA LEU A 208 2.51 14.70 1.35
C LEU A 208 1.94 13.31 1.10
N SER A 209 2.45 12.64 0.07
CA SER A 209 2.12 11.25 -0.30
C SER A 209 3.38 10.38 -0.36
N THR A 210 4.34 10.64 0.53
CA THR A 210 5.71 10.11 0.48
C THR A 210 5.88 8.74 1.17
N GLY A 211 4.79 8.09 1.61
CA GLY A 211 4.83 6.74 2.18
C GLY A 211 5.83 6.61 3.33
N ALA A 212 6.71 5.63 3.24
CA ALA A 212 7.74 5.34 4.23
C ALA A 212 8.72 6.50 4.52
N TYR A 213 8.81 7.48 3.62
CA TYR A 213 9.73 8.64 3.77
C TYR A 213 9.11 9.81 4.51
N THR A 214 7.81 9.77 4.79
CA THR A 214 7.06 10.90 5.36
C THR A 214 7.62 11.34 6.71
N ALA A 215 7.92 10.41 7.61
CA ALA A 215 8.43 10.73 8.94
C ALA A 215 9.78 11.46 8.90
N LYS A 216 10.69 10.96 8.05
CA LYS A 216 12.01 11.57 7.86
C LYS A 216 11.89 12.95 7.22
N LEU A 217 11.12 13.10 6.15
CA LEU A 217 10.95 14.37 5.45
C LEU A 217 10.40 15.46 6.37
N LEU A 218 9.42 15.14 7.22
CA LEU A 218 8.87 16.07 8.21
C LEU A 218 9.94 16.51 9.22
N ALA A 219 10.71 15.57 9.78
CA ALA A 219 11.73 15.85 10.77
C ALA A 219 12.92 16.65 10.18
N ASP A 220 13.39 16.26 8.99
CA ASP A 220 14.47 16.98 8.27
C ASP A 220 14.07 18.42 7.90
N SER A 221 12.79 18.63 7.58
CA SER A 221 12.29 19.94 7.15
C SER A 221 12.20 20.94 8.29
N ALA A 222 11.94 20.48 9.49
CA ALA A 222 11.68 21.34 10.64
C ALA A 222 12.20 20.70 11.95
N PRO A 223 13.54 20.55 12.09
CA PRO A 223 14.13 19.84 13.23
C PRO A 223 13.76 20.46 14.59
N ASP A 224 13.54 21.77 14.64
CA ASP A 224 13.20 22.51 15.85
C ASP A 224 11.67 22.65 16.09
N ARG A 225 10.85 21.97 15.28
CA ARG A 225 9.38 22.02 15.34
C ARG A 225 8.79 20.63 15.56
N PRO A 226 8.88 20.07 16.79
CA PRO A 226 8.45 18.69 17.08
C PRO A 226 6.95 18.44 16.81
N GLU A 227 6.13 19.50 16.81
CA GLU A 227 4.71 19.43 16.45
C GLU A 227 4.48 19.01 14.98
N LEU A 228 5.49 19.15 14.12
CA LEU A 228 5.45 18.69 12.73
C LEU A 228 5.86 17.22 12.58
N HIS A 229 6.54 16.65 13.55
CA HIS A 229 7.10 15.32 13.42
C HIS A 229 6.02 14.23 13.54
N ALA A 230 6.27 13.09 12.89
CA ALA A 230 5.36 11.93 12.91
C ALA A 230 5.11 11.38 14.32
N GLY A 231 6.15 11.40 15.19
CA GLY A 231 6.07 10.80 16.53
C GLY A 231 5.65 9.33 16.45
N GLU A 232 4.65 8.95 17.25
CA GLU A 232 4.10 7.59 17.31
C GLU A 232 2.91 7.36 16.37
N ARG A 233 2.59 8.32 15.48
CA ARG A 233 1.42 8.22 14.57
C ARG A 233 1.60 7.14 13.53
N PHE A 234 2.82 6.94 13.08
CA PHE A 234 3.17 5.90 12.12
C PHE A 234 4.69 5.67 12.10
N VAL A 235 5.08 4.55 11.55
CA VAL A 235 6.48 4.18 11.32
C VAL A 235 6.65 3.67 9.89
N ALA A 236 7.86 3.84 9.33
CA ALA A 236 8.23 3.08 8.15
C ALA A 236 8.39 1.61 8.54
N ALA A 237 7.78 0.74 7.78
CA ALA A 237 7.84 -0.71 7.97
C ALA A 237 8.01 -1.41 6.61
N ALA A 238 8.50 -2.64 6.64
CA ALA A 238 8.71 -3.40 5.42
C ALA A 238 8.29 -4.85 5.56
N VAL A 239 7.98 -5.44 4.41
CA VAL A 239 7.83 -6.87 4.18
C VAL A 239 8.73 -7.28 3.05
N THR A 240 9.12 -8.55 3.01
CA THR A 240 9.90 -9.10 1.89
C THR A 240 9.01 -9.82 0.91
N GLU A 241 9.25 -9.60 -0.35
CA GLU A 241 8.60 -10.23 -1.49
C GLU A 241 9.61 -11.07 -2.27
N GLY A 242 9.15 -12.13 -2.92
CA GLY A 242 9.97 -12.98 -3.78
C GLY A 242 9.24 -13.34 -5.07
N PHE A 243 10.01 -13.57 -6.12
CA PHE A 243 9.49 -13.85 -7.46
C PHE A 243 10.11 -15.13 -7.99
N THR A 244 9.25 -16.03 -8.45
CA THR A 244 9.61 -17.38 -8.90
C THR A 244 9.09 -17.60 -10.30
N PRO A 245 9.96 -17.82 -11.30
CA PRO A 245 9.50 -18.29 -12.60
C PRO A 245 8.95 -19.72 -12.49
N VAL A 246 7.88 -19.99 -13.21
CA VAL A 246 7.30 -21.33 -13.33
C VAL A 246 7.24 -21.77 -14.80
N SER A 247 7.28 -23.06 -15.05
CA SER A 247 7.29 -23.61 -16.39
C SER A 247 6.55 -24.95 -16.46
N GLY A 248 6.34 -25.44 -17.68
CA GLY A 248 5.74 -26.76 -17.91
C GLY A 248 4.33 -26.90 -17.34
N GLU A 249 4.07 -28.04 -16.74
CA GLU A 249 2.78 -28.41 -16.15
C GLU A 249 2.41 -27.49 -14.99
N THR A 250 3.34 -27.18 -14.10
CA THR A 250 3.15 -26.28 -12.96
C THR A 250 2.69 -24.88 -13.40
N ALA A 251 3.23 -24.35 -14.50
CA ALA A 251 2.75 -23.07 -15.02
C ALA A 251 1.30 -23.15 -15.53
N ALA A 252 0.89 -24.30 -16.09
CA ALA A 252 -0.48 -24.49 -16.54
C ALA A 252 -1.45 -24.63 -15.36
N GLU A 253 -1.09 -25.34 -14.31
CA GLU A 253 -1.91 -25.56 -13.11
C GLU A 253 -2.13 -24.26 -12.33
N LEU A 254 -1.12 -23.37 -12.27
CA LEU A 254 -1.16 -22.12 -11.52
C LEU A 254 -1.65 -20.92 -12.35
N TYR A 255 -1.97 -21.14 -13.63
CA TYR A 255 -2.45 -20.06 -14.50
C TYR A 255 -3.82 -19.56 -14.04
N ASP A 256 -3.94 -18.25 -13.83
CA ASP A 256 -5.14 -17.57 -13.35
C ASP A 256 -5.77 -18.21 -12.10
N GLY A 257 -4.98 -18.91 -11.31
CA GLY A 257 -5.41 -19.45 -10.02
C GLY A 257 -5.79 -18.34 -9.03
N PRO A 258 -6.48 -18.68 -7.92
CA PRO A 258 -6.80 -17.68 -6.90
C PRO A 258 -5.56 -17.25 -6.13
N VAL A 259 -5.60 -16.03 -5.59
CA VAL A 259 -4.59 -15.56 -4.63
C VAL A 259 -4.65 -16.44 -3.38
N GLY A 260 -3.56 -17.12 -3.05
CA GLY A 260 -3.41 -17.87 -1.81
C GLY A 260 -2.99 -16.94 -0.67
N ILE A 261 -3.73 -16.95 0.44
CA ILE A 261 -3.36 -16.19 1.65
C ILE A 261 -3.41 -17.13 2.85
N SER A 262 -2.41 -17.06 3.73
CA SER A 262 -2.41 -17.81 4.98
C SER A 262 -1.98 -16.95 6.16
N THR A 263 -2.63 -17.15 7.30
CA THR A 263 -2.22 -16.64 8.61
C THR A 263 -1.67 -17.75 9.51
N VAL A 264 -1.31 -18.88 8.94
CA VAL A 264 -0.72 -20.05 9.61
C VAL A 264 0.79 -20.06 9.36
N PRO A 265 1.60 -20.38 10.35
CA PRO A 265 1.27 -20.42 11.77
C PRO A 265 1.18 -19.01 12.35
N PRO A 266 0.22 -18.75 13.25
CA PRO A 266 -0.08 -17.38 13.72
C PRO A 266 1.04 -16.72 14.53
N GLU A 267 1.93 -17.47 15.13
CA GLU A 267 3.07 -16.96 15.90
C GLU A 267 4.16 -16.32 15.03
N ARG A 268 4.20 -16.60 13.75
CA ARG A 268 5.20 -16.02 12.83
C ARG A 268 4.95 -14.56 12.49
N GLY A 269 3.75 -14.05 12.66
CA GLY A 269 3.45 -12.64 12.44
C GLY A 269 2.23 -12.36 11.55
N ALA A 270 2.42 -11.59 10.51
CA ALA A 270 1.37 -11.21 9.55
C ALA A 270 0.96 -12.39 8.63
N SER A 271 0.09 -12.14 7.66
CA SER A 271 -0.19 -13.14 6.62
C SER A 271 0.99 -13.27 5.66
N ASN A 272 1.20 -14.49 5.17
CA ASN A 272 1.95 -14.75 3.96
C ASN A 272 1.01 -15.07 2.80
N GLY A 273 1.55 -15.21 1.61
CA GLY A 273 0.73 -15.65 0.49
C GLY A 273 1.45 -15.66 -0.84
N SER A 274 0.65 -15.98 -1.85
CA SER A 274 1.08 -16.06 -3.24
C SER A 274 0.06 -15.40 -4.16
N VAL A 275 0.56 -14.69 -5.16
CA VAL A 275 -0.25 -14.22 -6.30
C VAL A 275 0.12 -15.07 -7.51
N PRO A 276 -0.87 -15.67 -8.20
CA PRO A 276 -0.64 -16.48 -9.40
C PRO A 276 -0.17 -15.62 -10.58
N HIS A 277 0.20 -16.28 -11.66
CA HIS A 277 0.55 -15.60 -12.91
C HIS A 277 -0.62 -15.58 -13.92
N SER A 278 -0.59 -14.64 -14.84
CA SER A 278 -1.55 -14.48 -15.94
C SER A 278 -0.89 -14.54 -17.32
N GLY A 279 0.12 -15.40 -17.48
CA GLY A 279 0.82 -15.61 -18.76
C GLY A 279 2.29 -15.26 -18.78
N ASP A 280 2.78 -14.41 -17.87
CA ASP A 280 4.21 -14.06 -17.71
C ASP A 280 5.02 -15.16 -17.01
N LYS A 281 4.35 -16.19 -16.49
CA LYS A 281 4.93 -17.36 -15.82
C LYS A 281 5.77 -17.01 -14.59
N THR A 282 5.38 -15.97 -13.85
CA THR A 282 6.03 -15.55 -12.61
C THR A 282 5.06 -15.58 -11.46
N LEU A 283 5.32 -16.38 -10.42
CA LEU A 283 4.60 -16.33 -9.16
C LEU A 283 5.24 -15.28 -8.26
N LYS A 284 4.43 -14.61 -7.46
CA LYS A 284 4.89 -13.77 -6.38
C LYS A 284 4.55 -14.38 -5.04
N PHE A 285 5.50 -14.31 -4.10
CA PHE A 285 5.31 -14.63 -2.69
C PHE A 285 5.60 -13.41 -1.83
N TRP A 286 5.02 -13.39 -0.63
CA TRP A 286 5.41 -12.45 0.44
C TRP A 286 5.53 -13.18 1.77
N GLY A 287 6.51 -12.77 2.59
CA GLY A 287 6.77 -13.34 3.90
C GLY A 287 5.86 -12.78 5.00
N GLN A 288 5.94 -13.38 6.19
CA GLN A 288 5.17 -12.99 7.38
C GLN A 288 5.89 -11.99 8.28
N ILE A 289 7.20 -11.83 8.12
CA ILE A 289 8.01 -10.98 8.98
C ILE A 289 7.84 -9.52 8.56
N ILE A 290 7.22 -8.72 9.44
CA ILE A 290 7.17 -7.27 9.31
C ILE A 290 8.27 -6.68 10.19
N PHE A 291 9.05 -5.76 9.62
CA PHE A 291 10.20 -5.14 10.30
C PHE A 291 10.29 -3.65 10.00
N LYS A 292 11.11 -2.96 10.77
CA LYS A 292 11.44 -1.55 10.63
C LYS A 292 12.94 -1.35 10.59
N ASN A 293 13.39 -0.14 10.23
CA ASN A 293 14.80 0.25 10.28
C ASN A 293 14.92 1.59 11.00
N THR A 294 15.11 1.51 12.32
CA THR A 294 15.22 2.70 13.16
C THR A 294 16.64 3.22 13.17
N GLU A 295 16.84 4.42 12.63
CA GLU A 295 18.12 5.12 12.60
C GLU A 295 18.09 6.32 13.57
N PRO A 296 19.24 6.64 14.21
CA PRO A 296 19.36 7.86 15.00
C PRO A 296 19.07 9.10 14.16
N HIS A 297 18.35 10.07 14.73
CA HIS A 297 18.03 11.32 14.03
C HIS A 297 18.50 12.54 14.86
N PRO A 298 18.99 13.63 14.22
CA PRO A 298 19.46 14.84 14.93
C PRO A 298 18.43 15.51 15.84
N THR A 299 17.14 15.31 15.59
CA THR A 299 16.05 15.83 16.44
C THR A 299 15.92 15.12 17.78
N GLY A 300 16.76 14.13 18.04
CA GLY A 300 16.69 13.26 19.24
C GLY A 300 15.84 12.01 18.99
N GLY A 301 16.28 10.88 19.58
CA GLY A 301 15.62 9.59 19.37
C GLY A 301 15.96 8.94 18.03
N GLY A 302 15.06 8.06 17.56
CA GLY A 302 15.22 7.34 16.29
C GLY A 302 13.99 7.50 15.41
N ILE A 303 14.20 7.54 14.10
CA ILE A 303 13.14 7.53 13.09
C ILE A 303 13.26 6.24 12.28
N SER A 304 12.17 5.48 12.16
CA SER A 304 12.15 4.38 11.22
C SER A 304 12.02 4.92 9.80
N GLN A 305 12.95 4.48 8.96
CA GLN A 305 13.06 4.91 7.57
C GLN A 305 13.66 3.79 6.71
N PRO A 306 13.40 3.75 5.41
CA PRO A 306 14.18 2.89 4.52
C PRO A 306 15.68 3.21 4.62
N PRO A 307 16.59 2.22 4.44
CA PRO A 307 18.01 2.46 4.42
C PRO A 307 18.40 3.53 3.40
N SER A 308 19.46 4.28 3.68
CA SER A 308 19.99 5.29 2.76
C SER A 308 20.59 4.62 1.52
N GLY A 309 20.50 5.29 0.37
CA GLY A 309 21.06 4.82 -0.89
C GLY A 309 20.10 5.05 -2.06
N PRO A 310 20.55 4.85 -3.30
CA PRO A 310 19.77 5.17 -4.50
C PRO A 310 18.53 4.25 -4.66
N ASP A 311 18.63 3.00 -4.22
CA ASP A 311 17.59 1.97 -4.29
C ASP A 311 17.02 1.60 -2.92
N TYR A 312 17.42 2.32 -1.85
CA TYR A 312 17.02 2.07 -0.46
C TYR A 312 17.26 0.62 0.02
N ALA A 313 18.31 0.00 -0.47
CA ALA A 313 18.68 -1.38 -0.21
C ALA A 313 17.52 -2.39 -0.44
N GLN A 314 16.63 -2.10 -1.38
CA GLN A 314 15.46 -2.97 -1.67
C GLN A 314 15.88 -4.38 -2.10
N LEU A 315 17.03 -4.51 -2.75
CA LEU A 315 17.55 -5.80 -3.25
C LEU A 315 18.57 -6.44 -2.30
N ASP A 316 19.00 -5.72 -1.26
CA ASP A 316 19.91 -6.24 -0.23
C ASP A 316 19.11 -6.97 0.88
N VAL A 317 18.57 -8.12 0.51
CA VAL A 317 17.67 -8.89 1.38
C VAL A 317 18.46 -9.86 2.25
N PRO A 318 18.37 -9.75 3.60
CA PRO A 318 18.96 -10.71 4.52
C PRO A 318 18.52 -12.15 4.30
N ALA A 319 19.39 -13.11 4.63
CA ALA A 319 19.10 -14.53 4.44
C ALA A 319 17.84 -14.98 5.19
N SER A 320 17.65 -14.55 6.42
CA SER A 320 16.46 -14.88 7.22
C SER A 320 15.15 -14.39 6.60
N LEU A 321 15.18 -13.29 5.87
CA LEU A 321 14.02 -12.77 5.15
C LEU A 321 13.77 -13.51 3.84
N LYS A 322 14.81 -13.99 3.17
CA LYS A 322 14.67 -14.89 2.02
C LYS A 322 14.03 -16.21 2.43
N GLU A 323 14.49 -16.81 3.53
CA GLU A 323 13.91 -18.02 4.12
C GLU A 323 12.44 -17.84 4.50
N ASP A 324 12.04 -16.65 4.99
CA ASP A 324 10.65 -16.34 5.31
C ASP A 324 9.74 -16.31 4.06
N VAL A 325 10.25 -15.79 2.96
CA VAL A 325 9.55 -15.80 1.66
C VAL A 325 9.47 -17.21 1.08
N ASP A 326 10.58 -17.96 1.12
CA ASP A 326 10.61 -19.36 0.62
C ASP A 326 9.65 -20.24 1.41
N PHE A 327 9.50 -19.96 2.72
CA PHE A 327 8.56 -20.65 3.57
C PHE A 327 7.10 -20.36 3.17
N ALA A 328 6.78 -19.17 2.64
CA ALA A 328 5.44 -18.84 2.17
C ALA A 328 4.95 -19.80 1.07
N GLY A 329 5.84 -20.17 0.12
CA GLY A 329 5.53 -21.17 -0.89
C GLY A 329 5.12 -22.52 -0.29
N LYS A 330 5.85 -22.97 0.74
CA LYS A 330 5.54 -24.23 1.44
C LYS A 330 4.24 -24.19 2.21
N ILE A 331 3.93 -23.08 2.86
CA ILE A 331 2.66 -22.90 3.57
C ILE A 331 1.48 -22.95 2.60
N ILE A 332 1.58 -22.28 1.46
CA ILE A 332 0.47 -22.17 0.50
C ILE A 332 0.31 -23.45 -0.33
N TYR A 333 1.40 -23.98 -0.89
CA TYR A 333 1.34 -25.03 -1.90
C TYR A 333 1.90 -26.39 -1.43
N GLY A 334 2.52 -26.45 -0.24
CA GLY A 334 3.13 -27.69 0.27
C GLY A 334 4.12 -28.28 -0.73
N LYS A 335 3.93 -29.56 -1.10
CA LYS A 335 4.83 -30.29 -2.00
C LYS A 335 4.96 -29.68 -3.40
N LEU A 336 3.92 -29.02 -3.90
CA LEU A 336 4.01 -28.35 -5.22
C LEU A 336 5.11 -27.27 -5.24
N SER A 337 5.43 -26.71 -4.07
CA SER A 337 6.49 -25.70 -3.95
C SER A 337 7.92 -26.27 -3.88
N ASP A 338 8.11 -27.59 -3.83
CA ASP A 338 9.45 -28.18 -3.70
C ASP A 338 10.33 -27.88 -4.93
N ASP A 339 9.71 -27.66 -6.08
CA ASP A 339 10.38 -27.29 -7.34
C ASP A 339 10.52 -25.77 -7.53
N PHE A 340 9.95 -24.97 -6.65
CA PHE A 340 10.05 -23.52 -6.77
C PHE A 340 11.45 -23.04 -6.39
N ARG A 341 11.95 -22.08 -7.17
CA ARG A 341 13.21 -21.39 -6.91
C ARG A 341 12.95 -19.90 -6.98
N VAL A 342 12.93 -19.24 -5.83
CA VAL A 342 12.81 -17.79 -5.79
C VAL A 342 14.10 -17.20 -6.34
N GLU A 343 14.02 -16.52 -7.46
CA GLU A 343 15.19 -15.95 -8.15
C GLU A 343 15.47 -14.52 -7.72
N ASN A 344 14.40 -13.78 -7.43
CA ASN A 344 14.49 -12.36 -7.08
C ASN A 344 13.75 -12.09 -5.78
N TYR A 345 14.40 -11.37 -4.87
CA TYR A 345 13.81 -10.90 -3.61
C TYR A 345 13.83 -9.39 -3.57
N ARG A 346 12.84 -8.81 -2.91
CA ARG A 346 12.70 -7.37 -2.76
C ARG A 346 12.14 -7.02 -1.38
N ILE A 347 12.72 -6.00 -0.75
CA ILE A 347 12.12 -5.36 0.43
C ILE A 347 11.13 -4.29 -0.03
N CYS A 348 9.89 -4.39 0.38
CA CYS A 348 8.83 -3.43 0.09
C CYS A 348 8.62 -2.52 1.32
N TRP A 349 9.09 -1.27 1.24
CA TRP A 349 8.97 -0.28 2.31
C TRP A 349 7.66 0.49 2.22
N GLU A 350 6.91 0.52 3.31
CA GLU A 350 5.66 1.24 3.46
C GLU A 350 5.58 1.99 4.80
N ALA A 351 4.53 2.77 5.02
CA ALA A 351 4.23 3.37 6.31
C ALA A 351 3.01 2.71 6.94
N VAL A 352 3.09 2.43 8.24
CA VAL A 352 2.08 1.72 9.02
C VAL A 352 1.70 2.56 10.24
N SER A 353 0.39 2.76 10.45
CA SER A 353 -0.14 3.38 11.68
C SER A 353 -0.54 2.33 12.72
N PRO A 354 -0.60 2.70 14.02
CA PRO A 354 -1.02 1.78 15.08
C PRO A 354 -2.43 1.21 14.93
N SER A 355 -3.31 1.88 14.19
CA SER A 355 -4.69 1.46 13.92
C SER A 355 -4.89 0.83 12.54
N GLU A 356 -3.83 0.72 11.72
CA GLU A 356 -3.88 0.41 10.28
C GLU A 356 -4.66 1.44 9.44
N ASP A 357 -5.14 2.53 10.03
CA ASP A 357 -5.82 3.58 9.27
C ASP A 357 -4.85 4.38 8.42
N PHE A 358 -5.36 4.90 7.31
CA PHE A 358 -4.72 5.95 6.54
C PHE A 358 -4.60 7.24 7.35
N ILE A 359 -3.76 8.15 6.92
CA ILE A 359 -3.81 9.55 7.33
C ILE A 359 -4.15 10.37 6.09
N ILE A 360 -5.38 10.91 6.07
CA ILE A 360 -5.88 11.83 5.04
C ILE A 360 -6.46 13.03 5.78
N SER A 361 -5.61 14.03 6.03
CA SER A 361 -5.88 15.09 7.00
C SER A 361 -5.08 16.36 6.69
N PRO A 362 -5.57 17.57 7.07
CA PRO A 362 -4.68 18.70 7.24
C PRO A 362 -3.63 18.38 8.31
N HIS A 363 -2.43 18.91 8.16
CA HIS A 363 -1.42 18.77 9.20
C HIS A 363 -1.65 19.81 10.31
N ALA A 364 -1.84 19.37 11.56
CA ALA A 364 -2.19 20.28 12.67
C ALA A 364 -1.12 21.36 12.94
N GLY A 365 0.16 21.06 12.66
CA GLY A 365 1.29 21.95 12.94
C GLY A 365 1.62 22.97 11.83
N SER A 366 0.98 22.91 10.66
CA SER A 366 1.29 23.85 9.57
C SER A 366 0.10 24.07 8.64
N LYS A 367 -0.27 25.29 8.40
CA LYS A 367 -1.26 25.65 7.39
C LYS A 367 -0.76 25.25 5.99
N ASN A 368 -1.70 24.98 5.09
CA ASN A 368 -1.45 24.60 3.70
C ASN A 368 -0.72 23.25 3.50
N LEU A 369 -0.41 22.53 4.58
CA LEU A 369 0.15 21.20 4.55
C LEU A 369 -0.95 20.16 4.80
N TYR A 370 -1.03 19.18 3.91
CA TYR A 370 -1.95 18.06 3.98
C TYR A 370 -1.17 16.76 3.93
N ILE A 371 -1.63 15.76 4.64
CA ILE A 371 -1.07 14.40 4.63
C ILE A 371 -2.07 13.50 3.92
N ALA A 372 -1.62 12.76 2.93
CA ALA A 372 -2.40 11.74 2.24
C ALA A 372 -1.49 10.52 2.00
N THR A 373 -1.37 9.67 3.01
CA THR A 373 -0.42 8.55 3.00
C THR A 373 -0.78 7.50 4.07
N ILE A 374 0.13 6.60 4.39
CA ILE A 374 0.05 5.50 5.36
C ILE A 374 -0.87 4.39 4.85
N GLY A 375 -0.36 3.60 3.90
CA GLY A 375 -1.10 2.49 3.29
C GLY A 375 -1.28 1.27 4.20
N SER A 376 -0.47 1.11 5.26
CA SER A 376 -0.56 0.04 6.26
C SER A 376 -0.66 -1.37 5.63
N PHE A 377 0.10 -1.62 4.55
CA PHE A 377 0.11 -2.84 3.73
C PHE A 377 -1.21 -3.19 3.03
N HIS A 378 -2.20 -2.30 3.05
CA HIS A 378 -3.47 -2.53 2.37
C HIS A 378 -3.94 -1.38 1.47
N GLY A 379 -3.17 -0.29 1.36
CA GLY A 379 -3.56 0.92 0.65
C GLY A 379 -3.67 0.77 -0.87
N TRP A 380 -2.86 -0.09 -1.51
CA TRP A 380 -2.74 -0.10 -2.97
C TRP A 380 -4.05 -0.38 -3.72
N LYS A 381 -4.86 -1.32 -3.27
CA LYS A 381 -6.14 -1.68 -3.91
C LYS A 381 -7.14 -0.53 -4.02
N PHE A 382 -6.94 0.52 -3.24
CA PHE A 382 -7.75 1.73 -3.25
C PHE A 382 -7.30 2.77 -4.28
N LEU A 383 -6.32 2.46 -5.14
CA LEU A 383 -5.85 3.35 -6.22
C LEU A 383 -6.99 4.04 -6.98
N PRO A 384 -8.09 3.36 -7.35
CA PRO A 384 -9.19 4.00 -8.06
C PRO A 384 -9.95 5.07 -7.27
N VAL A 385 -9.90 5.07 -5.93
CA VAL A 385 -10.80 5.89 -5.09
C VAL A 385 -10.10 6.82 -4.13
N LEU A 386 -8.84 6.56 -3.73
CA LEU A 386 -8.13 7.37 -2.70
C LEU A 386 -8.15 8.86 -3.00
N GLY A 387 -7.88 9.22 -4.24
CA GLY A 387 -7.83 10.62 -4.67
C GLY A 387 -9.16 11.35 -4.51
N LYS A 388 -10.30 10.67 -4.65
CA LYS A 388 -11.63 11.24 -4.38
C LYS A 388 -11.72 11.78 -2.96
N TYR A 389 -11.26 10.99 -1.97
CA TYR A 389 -11.31 11.37 -0.56
C TYR A 389 -10.32 12.48 -0.21
N VAL A 390 -9.14 12.49 -0.86
CA VAL A 390 -8.17 13.58 -0.71
C VAL A 390 -8.72 14.88 -1.31
N VAL A 391 -9.37 14.84 -2.47
CA VAL A 391 -10.03 16.00 -3.06
C VAL A 391 -11.16 16.52 -2.16
N GLN A 392 -11.97 15.64 -1.60
CA GLN A 392 -13.01 16.03 -0.63
C GLN A 392 -12.40 16.72 0.60
N LEU A 393 -11.27 16.22 1.12
CA LEU A 393 -10.52 16.88 2.18
C LEU A 393 -10.08 18.29 1.76
N LEU A 394 -9.44 18.43 0.60
CA LEU A 394 -8.94 19.72 0.09
C LEU A 394 -10.06 20.73 -0.13
N HIS A 395 -11.29 20.28 -0.44
CA HIS A 395 -12.48 21.10 -0.61
C HIS A 395 -13.29 21.30 0.67
N GLY A 396 -12.88 20.69 1.79
CA GLY A 396 -13.61 20.76 3.07
C GLY A 396 -14.96 20.04 3.05
N SER A 397 -15.10 19.02 2.22
CA SER A 397 -16.32 18.23 2.04
C SER A 397 -16.14 16.73 2.37
N LEU A 398 -14.98 16.36 2.95
CA LEU A 398 -14.78 15.00 3.45
C LEU A 398 -15.76 14.73 4.59
N ASP A 399 -16.38 13.57 4.56
CA ASP A 399 -17.30 13.12 5.62
C ASP A 399 -16.66 13.24 7.02
N ASP A 400 -17.40 13.76 7.97
CA ASP A 400 -16.89 14.08 9.32
C ASP A 400 -16.38 12.84 10.07
N TYR A 401 -16.98 11.68 9.84
CA TYR A 401 -16.54 10.44 10.47
C TYR A 401 -15.19 9.99 9.88
N LEU A 402 -15.06 9.99 8.58
CA LEU A 402 -13.80 9.66 7.90
C LEU A 402 -12.70 10.68 8.20
N ALA A 403 -13.06 11.97 8.27
CA ALA A 403 -12.14 13.04 8.66
C ALA A 403 -11.56 12.80 10.07
N LYS A 404 -12.37 12.34 11.02
CA LYS A 404 -11.92 11.96 12.37
C LYS A 404 -11.12 10.67 12.39
N LYS A 405 -11.54 9.65 11.62
CA LYS A 405 -10.88 8.35 11.53
C LYS A 405 -9.46 8.48 10.98
N TRP A 406 -9.26 9.34 9.98
CA TRP A 406 -8.00 9.56 9.28
C TRP A 406 -7.24 10.81 9.73
N ALA A 407 -7.66 11.44 10.84
CA ALA A 407 -7.06 12.67 11.35
C ALA A 407 -5.59 12.46 11.78
N TRP A 408 -4.75 13.46 11.51
CA TRP A 408 -3.38 13.53 12.01
C TRP A 408 -3.30 13.51 13.55
N ASP A 409 -4.20 14.22 14.21
CA ASP A 409 -4.23 14.45 15.65
C ASP A 409 -5.20 13.56 16.41
N LYS A 410 -5.68 12.47 15.77
CA LYS A 410 -6.51 11.49 16.47
C LYS A 410 -5.77 10.88 17.67
N PRO A 411 -6.50 10.50 18.74
CA PRO A 411 -5.91 9.81 19.87
C PRO A 411 -5.13 8.57 19.44
N LEU A 412 -3.91 8.43 19.94
CA LEU A 412 -3.08 7.27 19.68
C LEU A 412 -3.51 6.10 20.56
N SER A 413 -3.60 4.93 19.97
CA SER A 413 -3.82 3.67 20.66
C SER A 413 -2.62 2.76 20.47
N PRO A 414 -2.29 1.92 21.45
CA PRO A 414 -1.25 0.91 21.26
C PRO A 414 -1.58 0.01 20.07
N PRO A 415 -0.60 -0.37 19.24
CA PRO A 415 -0.83 -1.23 18.09
C PRO A 415 -1.19 -2.65 18.54
N THR A 416 -2.32 -3.16 18.09
CA THR A 416 -2.80 -4.50 18.40
C THR A 416 -2.75 -5.46 17.20
N HIS A 417 -2.56 -4.92 16.00
CA HIS A 417 -2.56 -5.69 14.77
C HIS A 417 -1.18 -6.32 14.48
N ARG A 418 -1.19 -7.37 13.64
CA ARG A 418 0.01 -8.16 13.33
C ARG A 418 0.96 -7.49 12.35
N THR A 419 0.51 -6.50 11.60
CA THR A 419 1.32 -5.73 10.65
C THR A 419 2.18 -4.65 11.32
N TRP A 420 2.03 -4.42 12.63
CA TRP A 420 2.91 -3.51 13.35
C TRP A 420 4.31 -4.11 13.50
N PRO A 421 5.37 -3.41 13.03
CA PRO A 421 6.73 -3.95 13.05
C PRO A 421 7.28 -4.07 14.48
N ARG A 422 7.70 -5.27 14.85
CA ARG A 422 8.29 -5.58 16.16
C ARG A 422 9.77 -5.94 16.07
N LYS A 423 10.31 -6.11 14.85
CA LYS A 423 11.70 -6.47 14.58
C LYS A 423 12.42 -5.30 13.91
N GLU A 424 13.70 -5.17 14.17
CA GLU A 424 14.58 -4.24 13.47
C GLU A 424 15.32 -4.96 12.35
N LEU A 425 15.55 -4.28 11.22
CA LEU A 425 16.29 -4.85 10.09
C LEU A 425 17.69 -5.33 10.48
N ARG A 426 18.38 -4.60 11.36
CA ARG A 426 19.71 -4.97 11.86
C ARG A 426 19.75 -6.31 12.61
N ASP A 427 18.63 -6.73 13.19
CA ASP A 427 18.52 -7.98 13.94
C ASP A 427 18.16 -9.18 13.04
N LEU A 428 17.92 -8.93 11.75
CA LEU A 428 17.52 -9.91 10.74
C LEU A 428 18.64 -10.27 9.74
N LYS A 429 19.82 -9.67 9.93
CA LYS A 429 20.99 -9.89 9.07
C LYS A 429 21.72 -11.17 9.42
#